data_f6c31be8d39f914cf64dbb8119d53e0e
#
_entry.id   f6c31be8d39f914cf64dbb8119d53e0e
#
_cell.length_a   1.000
_cell.length_b   1.000
_cell.length_c   1.000
_cell.angle_alpha   90.00
_cell.angle_beta   90.00
_cell.angle_gamma   90.00
#
_symmetry.space_group_name_H-M   'P 1'
#
loop_
_entity.id
_entity.type
_entity.pdbx_description
1 polymer ?
#
loop_
_entity_poly.entity_id
_entity_poly.type
_entity_poly.pdbx_seq_one_letter_code
_entity_poly.pdbx_strand_id
1 'polypeptide(L)'
;FKKKSSLPNFFELYQKNVLILGFGRIGKEVAKRCKGFDANIYVYDPFVENKDIESNGCIPINKEEGLHLADYITVHLPLNTKTKNFISNKEFSLMKKTSIIVNSARGGIINEKALIEALKENIVLAAGVDVFEKEPPDQHNPLFKLPNVLLSPHNAALTLECRKRMATEAAQSIVNYLTDKNKINFSNLVNIKELNLQI
;
A
#
# COMPACT_ATOMS: atom_id res chain seq x y z
N PHE A 1 6.98 18.27 29.65
CA PHE A 1 6.05 18.54 28.53
C PHE A 1 6.56 19.76 27.75
N LYS A 2 6.73 19.61 26.42
CA LYS A 2 6.99 20.77 25.54
C LYS A 2 5.75 21.67 25.50
N LYS A 3 5.96 23.00 25.37
CA LYS A 3 4.83 23.94 25.19
C LYS A 3 4.01 23.52 23.97
N LYS A 4 2.67 23.60 24.04
CA LYS A 4 1.73 23.24 22.93
C LYS A 4 2.14 23.87 21.59
N SER A 5 2.67 25.09 21.60
CA SER A 5 3.16 25.82 20.42
C SER A 5 4.39 25.23 19.74
N SER A 6 5.07 24.25 20.38
CA SER A 6 6.26 23.58 19.80
C SER A 6 5.99 22.16 19.33
N LEU A 7 4.73 21.68 19.40
CA LEU A 7 4.34 20.38 18.88
C LEU A 7 4.11 20.48 17.38
N PRO A 8 4.45 19.43 16.61
CA PRO A 8 4.11 19.36 15.19
C PRO A 8 2.58 19.35 15.01
N ASN A 9 2.11 19.82 13.88
CA ASN A 9 0.71 19.70 13.52
C ASN A 9 0.36 18.21 13.37
N PHE A 10 -0.77 17.81 13.96
CA PHE A 10 -1.37 16.48 13.80
C PHE A 10 -2.56 16.59 12.87
N PHE A 11 -2.78 15.56 12.07
CA PHE A 11 -3.87 15.53 11.10
C PHE A 11 -4.76 14.31 11.37
N GLU A 12 -6.05 14.49 11.19
CA GLU A 12 -7.05 13.42 11.29
C GLU A 12 -7.20 12.71 9.95
N LEU A 13 -7.73 11.48 9.97
CA LEU A 13 -8.23 10.80 8.78
C LEU A 13 -9.68 11.18 8.43
N TYR A 14 -10.40 11.71 9.40
CA TYR A 14 -11.79 12.13 9.25
C TYR A 14 -11.96 13.12 8.09
N GLN A 15 -12.85 12.79 7.16
CA GLN A 15 -13.16 13.55 5.95
C GLN A 15 -11.96 13.86 5.02
N LYS A 16 -10.85 13.15 5.17
CA LYS A 16 -9.70 13.27 4.29
C LYS A 16 -9.83 12.39 3.06
N ASN A 17 -9.18 12.80 2.00
CA ASN A 17 -9.13 12.07 0.75
C ASN A 17 -7.98 11.06 0.80
N VAL A 18 -8.33 9.79 0.77
CA VAL A 18 -7.38 8.67 0.75
C VAL A 18 -7.36 8.08 -0.66
N LEU A 19 -6.22 8.15 -1.33
CA LEU A 19 -5.99 7.47 -2.61
C LEU A 19 -5.37 6.11 -2.37
N ILE A 20 -6.04 5.08 -2.86
CA ILE A 20 -5.55 3.70 -2.85
C ILE A 20 -5.05 3.36 -4.26
N LEU A 21 -3.76 3.09 -4.39
CA LEU A 21 -3.13 2.63 -5.63
C LEU A 21 -3.05 1.10 -5.62
N GLY A 22 -3.95 0.45 -6.36
CA GLY A 22 -4.14 -0.99 -6.39
C GLY A 22 -5.30 -1.46 -5.49
N PHE A 23 -6.31 -2.12 -6.09
CA PHE A 23 -7.55 -2.53 -5.41
C PHE A 23 -7.72 -4.06 -5.35
N GLY A 24 -6.60 -4.76 -5.16
CA GLY A 24 -6.57 -6.18 -4.85
C GLY A 24 -7.06 -6.49 -3.43
N ARG A 25 -6.78 -7.69 -2.94
CA ARG A 25 -7.21 -8.15 -1.60
C ARG A 25 -6.81 -7.18 -0.49
N ILE A 26 -5.57 -6.67 -0.50
CA ILE A 26 -5.08 -5.75 0.53
C ILE A 26 -5.70 -4.36 0.37
N GLY A 27 -5.76 -3.80 -0.85
CA GLY A 27 -6.37 -2.49 -1.09
C GLY A 27 -7.84 -2.42 -0.63
N LYS A 28 -8.63 -3.46 -0.88
CA LYS A 28 -10.02 -3.58 -0.39
C LYS A 28 -10.10 -3.57 1.13
N GLU A 29 -9.20 -4.29 1.81
CA GLU A 29 -9.16 -4.33 3.27
C GLU A 29 -8.71 -3.00 3.89
N VAL A 30 -7.83 -2.25 3.22
CA VAL A 30 -7.44 -0.89 3.64
C VAL A 30 -8.61 0.07 3.44
N ALA A 31 -9.29 0.03 2.28
CA ALA A 31 -10.48 0.84 2.02
C ALA A 31 -11.54 0.66 3.11
N LYS A 32 -11.84 -0.60 3.46
CA LYS A 32 -12.79 -0.92 4.51
C LYS A 32 -12.44 -0.27 5.87
N ARG A 33 -11.15 -0.23 6.21
CA ARG A 33 -10.69 0.36 7.48
C ARG A 33 -10.69 1.88 7.45
N CYS A 34 -10.26 2.48 6.34
CA CYS A 34 -10.28 3.93 6.17
C CYS A 34 -11.70 4.51 6.18
N LYS A 35 -12.70 3.76 5.68
CA LYS A 35 -14.13 4.14 5.82
C LYS A 35 -14.57 4.22 7.27
N GLY A 36 -14.05 3.39 8.15
CA GLY A 36 -14.34 3.46 9.58
C GLY A 36 -13.88 4.76 10.25
N PHE A 37 -13.06 5.56 9.57
CA PHE A 37 -12.66 6.90 9.95
C PHE A 37 -13.42 8.00 9.17
N ASP A 38 -14.51 7.65 8.46
CA ASP A 38 -15.29 8.57 7.60
C ASP A 38 -14.43 9.29 6.54
N ALA A 39 -13.36 8.64 6.06
CA ALA A 39 -12.54 9.17 4.98
C ALA A 39 -13.19 8.96 3.61
N ASN A 40 -12.93 9.87 2.68
CA ASN A 40 -13.30 9.73 1.27
C ASN A 40 -12.29 8.83 0.57
N ILE A 41 -12.74 7.69 0.04
CA ILE A 41 -11.84 6.68 -0.54
C ILE A 41 -11.87 6.75 -2.05
N TYR A 42 -10.76 7.13 -2.64
CA TYR A 42 -10.51 7.14 -4.07
C TYR A 42 -9.62 5.96 -4.44
N VAL A 43 -9.89 5.33 -5.57
CA VAL A 43 -9.17 4.13 -6.00
C VAL A 43 -8.71 4.26 -7.44
N TYR A 44 -7.43 3.99 -7.64
CA TYR A 44 -6.86 3.77 -8.97
C TYR A 44 -6.41 2.32 -9.10
N ASP A 45 -7.05 1.57 -9.97
CA ASP A 45 -6.61 0.24 -10.42
C ASP A 45 -7.09 0.01 -11.86
N PRO A 46 -6.19 -0.06 -12.87
CA PRO A 46 -6.60 -0.22 -14.27
C PRO A 46 -7.10 -1.64 -14.62
N PHE A 47 -7.03 -2.59 -13.69
CA PHE A 47 -7.44 -3.99 -13.89
C PHE A 47 -8.73 -4.33 -13.14
N VAL A 48 -9.29 -3.39 -12.40
CA VAL A 48 -10.55 -3.55 -11.66
C VAL A 48 -11.61 -2.67 -12.29
N GLU A 49 -12.77 -3.24 -12.56
CA GLU A 49 -13.90 -2.48 -13.12
C GLU A 49 -14.41 -1.43 -12.12
N ASN A 50 -14.83 -0.28 -12.63
CA ASN A 50 -15.35 0.80 -11.78
C ASN A 50 -16.51 0.33 -10.91
N LYS A 51 -17.39 -0.52 -11.44
CA LYS A 51 -18.51 -1.12 -10.67
C LYS A 51 -18.06 -1.88 -9.43
N ASP A 52 -16.93 -2.58 -9.51
CA ASP A 52 -16.38 -3.30 -8.35
C ASP A 52 -15.83 -2.33 -7.31
N ILE A 53 -15.23 -1.22 -7.73
CA ILE A 53 -14.76 -0.17 -6.83
C ILE A 53 -15.97 0.48 -6.14
N GLU A 54 -16.99 0.87 -6.90
CA GLU A 54 -18.20 1.50 -6.42
C GLU A 54 -19.02 0.60 -5.48
N SER A 55 -19.12 -0.69 -5.79
CA SER A 55 -19.81 -1.68 -4.93
C SER A 55 -19.16 -1.83 -3.56
N ASN A 56 -17.87 -1.53 -3.47
CA ASN A 56 -17.14 -1.43 -2.21
C ASN A 56 -17.28 -0.02 -1.57
N GLY A 57 -18.15 0.87 -2.12
CA GLY A 57 -18.39 2.24 -1.65
C GLY A 57 -17.12 3.10 -1.72
N CYS A 58 -16.33 2.92 -2.75
CA CYS A 58 -15.16 3.73 -3.10
C CYS A 58 -15.41 4.46 -4.42
N ILE A 59 -14.62 5.46 -4.72
CA ILE A 59 -14.75 6.30 -5.90
C ILE A 59 -13.61 5.96 -6.86
N PRO A 60 -13.90 5.41 -8.06
CA PRO A 60 -12.88 5.20 -9.08
C PRO A 60 -12.36 6.54 -9.59
N ILE A 61 -11.04 6.64 -9.79
CA ILE A 61 -10.39 7.87 -10.23
C ILE A 61 -9.19 7.55 -11.13
N ASN A 62 -8.80 8.47 -12.01
CA ASN A 62 -7.54 8.35 -12.71
C ASN A 62 -6.34 8.71 -11.79
N LYS A 63 -5.15 8.22 -12.15
CA LYS A 63 -3.95 8.37 -11.31
C LYS A 63 -3.60 9.84 -11.04
N GLU A 64 -3.59 10.67 -12.07
CA GLU A 64 -3.13 12.06 -11.95
C GLU A 64 -4.08 12.88 -11.09
N GLU A 65 -5.38 12.76 -11.35
CA GLU A 65 -6.41 13.43 -10.58
C GLU A 65 -6.40 12.97 -9.11
N GLY A 66 -6.27 11.65 -8.89
CA GLY A 66 -6.15 11.09 -7.55
C GLY A 66 -4.96 11.64 -6.76
N LEU A 67 -3.79 11.79 -7.41
CA LEU A 67 -2.60 12.36 -6.78
C LEU A 67 -2.79 13.85 -6.41
N HIS A 68 -3.47 14.63 -7.25
CA HIS A 68 -3.81 16.03 -6.92
C HIS A 68 -4.77 16.16 -5.75
N LEU A 69 -5.73 15.23 -5.65
CA LEU A 69 -6.81 15.31 -4.67
C LEU A 69 -6.41 14.76 -3.29
N ALA A 70 -5.49 13.78 -3.25
CA ALA A 70 -5.22 12.99 -2.07
C ALA A 70 -4.53 13.77 -0.94
N ASP A 71 -4.99 13.55 0.29
CA ASP A 71 -4.29 13.91 1.52
C ASP A 71 -3.42 12.75 1.99
N TYR A 72 -3.88 11.50 1.77
CA TYR A 72 -3.14 10.27 2.05
C TYR A 72 -3.10 9.39 0.81
N ILE A 73 -1.94 8.86 0.48
CA ILE A 73 -1.73 7.93 -0.63
C ILE A 73 -1.19 6.62 -0.07
N THR A 74 -1.78 5.49 -0.43
CA THR A 74 -1.30 4.18 -0.01
C THR A 74 -1.15 3.23 -1.19
N VAL A 75 -0.01 2.52 -1.22
CA VAL A 75 0.40 1.70 -2.36
C VAL A 75 0.16 0.23 -2.07
N HIS A 76 -0.59 -0.45 -2.95
CA HIS A 76 -0.94 -1.87 -2.88
C HIS A 76 -0.80 -2.57 -4.23
N LEU A 77 0.12 -2.07 -5.06
CA LEU A 77 0.45 -2.62 -6.37
C LEU A 77 1.49 -3.76 -6.25
N PRO A 78 1.46 -4.77 -7.13
CA PRO A 78 2.59 -5.69 -7.28
C PRO A 78 3.76 -4.99 -7.96
N LEU A 79 4.99 -5.37 -7.67
CA LEU A 79 6.16 -4.91 -8.41
C LEU A 79 6.33 -5.73 -9.70
N ASN A 80 6.30 -5.05 -10.84
CA ASN A 80 6.59 -5.60 -12.15
C ASN A 80 7.12 -4.49 -13.08
N THR A 81 7.35 -4.79 -14.36
CA THR A 81 7.88 -3.82 -15.33
C THR A 81 7.00 -2.57 -15.51
N LYS A 82 5.68 -2.67 -15.33
CA LYS A 82 4.73 -1.55 -15.47
C LYS A 82 4.60 -0.72 -14.19
N THR A 83 4.93 -1.31 -13.03
CA THR A 83 4.77 -0.68 -11.72
C THR A 83 6.09 -0.28 -11.08
N LYS A 84 7.22 -0.64 -11.69
CA LYS A 84 8.53 -0.14 -11.27
C LYS A 84 8.60 1.37 -11.49
N ASN A 85 9.01 2.12 -10.46
CA ASN A 85 9.05 3.59 -10.45
C ASN A 85 7.69 4.22 -10.81
N PHE A 86 6.59 3.57 -10.42
CA PHE A 86 5.23 4.04 -10.69
C PHE A 86 4.95 5.41 -10.06
N ILE A 87 5.60 5.69 -8.95
CA ILE A 87 5.67 7.01 -8.31
C ILE A 87 7.12 7.48 -8.40
N SER A 88 7.35 8.59 -9.08
CA SER A 88 8.64 9.23 -9.27
C SER A 88 8.48 10.76 -9.23
N ASN A 89 9.48 11.52 -9.66
CA ASN A 89 9.47 12.97 -9.57
C ASN A 89 8.22 13.62 -10.20
N LYS A 90 7.76 13.09 -11.35
CA LYS A 90 6.52 13.56 -11.99
C LYS A 90 5.32 13.41 -11.06
N GLU A 91 5.14 12.25 -10.48
CA GLU A 91 4.01 11.95 -9.60
C GLU A 91 4.09 12.75 -8.30
N PHE A 92 5.27 12.88 -7.72
CA PHE A 92 5.45 13.72 -6.52
C PHE A 92 5.08 15.19 -6.79
N SER A 93 5.42 15.74 -7.96
CA SER A 93 5.06 17.12 -8.32
C SER A 93 3.55 17.36 -8.45
N LEU A 94 2.74 16.31 -8.62
CA LEU A 94 1.28 16.37 -8.66
C LEU A 94 0.63 16.35 -7.28
N MET A 95 1.35 15.94 -6.24
CA MET A 95 0.81 15.77 -4.90
C MET A 95 0.70 17.12 -4.16
N LYS A 96 -0.18 17.16 -3.17
CA LYS A 96 -0.23 18.29 -2.25
C LYS A 96 1.01 18.32 -1.35
N LYS A 97 1.50 19.48 -1.00
CA LYS A 97 2.59 19.63 0.00
C LYS A 97 2.24 19.06 1.37
N THR A 98 0.95 18.88 1.64
CA THR A 98 0.42 18.27 2.86
C THR A 98 0.18 16.77 2.74
N SER A 99 0.42 16.18 1.57
CA SER A 99 0.18 14.75 1.35
C SER A 99 1.16 13.87 2.13
N ILE A 100 0.65 12.74 2.60
CA ILE A 100 1.43 11.67 3.21
C ILE A 100 1.31 10.43 2.34
N ILE A 101 2.44 9.82 1.98
CA ILE A 101 2.47 8.60 1.17
C ILE A 101 2.96 7.41 1.97
N VAL A 102 2.31 6.26 1.83
CA VAL A 102 2.66 5.02 2.53
C VAL A 102 2.91 3.90 1.52
N ASN A 103 4.06 3.24 1.63
CA ASN A 103 4.39 2.05 0.87
C ASN A 103 4.69 0.87 1.79
N SER A 104 3.74 -0.05 1.87
CA SER A 104 3.89 -1.37 2.48
C SER A 104 3.71 -2.51 1.47
N ALA A 105 3.84 -2.21 0.17
CA ALA A 105 3.68 -3.20 -0.91
C ALA A 105 5.02 -3.82 -1.30
N ARG A 106 5.81 -3.12 -2.12
CA ARG A 106 7.16 -3.56 -2.53
C ARG A 106 8.06 -2.34 -2.74
N GLY A 107 9.35 -2.49 -2.43
CA GLY A 107 10.39 -1.54 -2.85
C GLY A 107 10.46 -1.42 -4.37
N GLY A 108 10.87 -0.24 -4.86
CA GLY A 108 10.95 0.04 -6.29
C GLY A 108 9.63 0.37 -6.99
N ILE A 109 8.46 0.29 -6.32
CA ILE A 109 7.22 0.87 -6.85
C ILE A 109 7.28 2.39 -6.72
N ILE A 110 7.71 2.89 -5.59
CA ILE A 110 8.11 4.28 -5.44
C ILE A 110 9.62 4.33 -5.74
N ASN A 111 10.03 5.22 -6.63
CA ASN A 111 11.44 5.48 -6.84
C ASN A 111 12.05 6.07 -5.57
N GLU A 112 12.96 5.34 -4.93
CA GLU A 112 13.48 5.69 -3.61
C GLU A 112 14.27 7.00 -3.63
N LYS A 113 15.03 7.26 -4.71
CA LYS A 113 15.75 8.51 -4.89
C LYS A 113 14.79 9.71 -5.01
N ALA A 114 13.74 9.57 -5.80
CA ALA A 114 12.71 10.60 -5.95
C ALA A 114 11.96 10.86 -4.64
N LEU A 115 11.69 9.81 -3.85
CA LEU A 115 11.08 9.94 -2.52
C LEU A 115 11.99 10.73 -1.57
N ILE A 116 13.29 10.41 -1.55
CA ILE A 116 14.27 11.11 -0.72
C ILE A 116 14.31 12.60 -1.09
N GLU A 117 14.32 12.93 -2.37
CA GLU A 117 14.29 14.31 -2.87
C GLU A 117 12.98 15.00 -2.47
N ALA A 118 11.83 14.36 -2.69
CA ALA A 118 10.52 14.90 -2.36
C ALA A 118 10.36 15.21 -0.86
N LEU A 119 10.92 14.37 0.01
CA LEU A 119 10.90 14.58 1.46
C LEU A 119 11.86 15.71 1.89
N LYS A 120 13.06 15.78 1.32
CA LYS A 120 14.04 16.82 1.62
C LYS A 120 13.55 18.21 1.22
N GLU A 121 12.93 18.30 0.04
CA GLU A 121 12.44 19.57 -0.52
C GLU A 121 11.01 19.91 -0.05
N ASN A 122 10.42 19.10 0.87
CA ASN A 122 9.06 19.26 1.36
C ASN A 122 8.03 19.36 0.22
N ILE A 123 8.22 18.60 -0.85
CA ILE A 123 7.24 18.43 -1.94
C ILE A 123 6.03 17.68 -1.41
N VAL A 124 6.25 16.69 -0.54
CA VAL A 124 5.24 16.03 0.27
C VAL A 124 5.55 16.18 1.75
N LEU A 125 4.55 16.07 2.60
CA LEU A 125 4.71 16.30 4.04
C LEU A 125 5.53 15.21 4.71
N ALA A 126 5.18 13.94 4.45
CA ALA A 126 5.82 12.81 5.11
C ALA A 126 5.62 11.51 4.30
N ALA A 127 6.37 10.47 4.68
CA ALA A 127 6.17 9.12 4.16
C ALA A 127 6.21 8.06 5.26
N GLY A 128 5.51 6.93 5.00
CA GLY A 128 5.66 5.66 5.71
C GLY A 128 6.24 4.61 4.76
N VAL A 129 7.35 3.99 5.11
CA VAL A 129 8.08 3.05 4.25
C VAL A 129 8.38 1.77 5.01
N ASP A 130 7.72 0.68 4.63
CA ASP A 130 7.97 -0.66 5.18
C ASP A 130 8.88 -1.49 4.27
N VAL A 131 9.09 -1.05 3.02
CA VAL A 131 9.80 -1.81 1.97
C VAL A 131 10.80 -0.93 1.24
N PHE A 132 11.98 -1.44 0.93
CA PHE A 132 13.09 -0.71 0.31
C PHE A 132 13.43 -1.28 -1.06
N GLU A 133 14.05 -0.48 -1.94
CA GLU A 133 14.52 -0.97 -3.26
C GLU A 133 15.55 -2.10 -3.11
N LYS A 134 16.38 -2.00 -2.08
CA LYS A 134 17.32 -3.05 -1.67
C LYS A 134 17.02 -3.46 -0.25
N GLU A 135 16.80 -4.74 -0.02
CA GLU A 135 16.56 -5.31 1.30
C GLU A 135 17.64 -6.37 1.65
N PRO A 136 18.36 -6.23 2.77
CA PRO A 136 18.31 -5.11 3.71
C PRO A 136 18.84 -3.80 3.08
N PRO A 137 18.31 -2.62 3.51
CA PRO A 137 18.77 -1.34 3.02
C PRO A 137 20.21 -1.06 3.45
N ASP A 138 20.91 -0.21 2.69
CA ASP A 138 22.25 0.24 3.04
C ASP A 138 22.24 0.99 4.38
N GLN A 139 23.30 0.79 5.20
CA GLN A 139 23.42 1.45 6.51
C GLN A 139 23.45 2.97 6.41
N HIS A 140 23.86 3.51 5.25
CA HIS A 140 23.93 4.94 4.98
C HIS A 140 22.74 5.44 4.17
N ASN A 141 21.66 4.65 4.04
CA ASN A 141 20.48 5.07 3.30
C ASN A 141 19.97 6.44 3.83
N PRO A 142 19.86 7.46 2.96
CA PRO A 142 19.45 8.80 3.37
C PRO A 142 18.11 8.87 4.09
N LEU A 143 17.18 7.92 3.82
CA LEU A 143 15.90 7.85 4.52
C LEU A 143 16.05 7.75 6.04
N PHE A 144 17.11 7.10 6.54
CA PHE A 144 17.36 6.98 7.99
C PHE A 144 17.63 8.31 8.71
N LYS A 145 17.95 9.36 7.96
CA LYS A 145 18.28 10.68 8.51
C LYS A 145 17.17 11.71 8.35
N LEU A 146 16.09 11.36 7.63
CA LEU A 146 14.99 12.30 7.39
C LEU A 146 14.03 12.34 8.58
N PRO A 147 13.63 13.53 9.05
CA PRO A 147 12.74 13.66 10.22
C PRO A 147 11.27 13.40 9.89
N ASN A 148 10.92 13.39 8.59
CA ASN A 148 9.55 13.27 8.08
C ASN A 148 9.27 11.93 7.40
N VAL A 149 9.99 10.87 7.79
CA VAL A 149 9.72 9.51 7.32
C VAL A 149 9.62 8.55 8.50
N LEU A 150 8.61 7.68 8.47
CA LEU A 150 8.49 6.53 9.37
C LEU A 150 8.95 5.29 8.61
N LEU A 151 9.90 4.57 9.19
CA LEU A 151 10.49 3.36 8.59
C LEU A 151 10.17 2.13 9.41
N SER A 152 9.92 1.01 8.74
CA SER A 152 9.78 -0.30 9.36
C SER A 152 10.47 -1.38 8.51
N PRO A 153 10.90 -2.51 9.10
CA PRO A 153 11.78 -3.46 8.45
C PRO A 153 10.98 -4.57 7.73
N HIS A 154 10.11 -4.21 6.79
CA HIS A 154 9.25 -5.12 6.01
C HIS A 154 8.44 -6.06 6.91
N ASN A 155 7.79 -5.50 7.92
CA ASN A 155 7.07 -6.26 8.94
C ASN A 155 5.58 -5.91 9.07
N ALA A 156 5.01 -5.18 8.13
CA ALA A 156 3.59 -4.78 8.15
C ALA A 156 2.62 -5.98 8.31
N ALA A 157 3.03 -7.18 7.86
CA ALA A 157 2.23 -8.40 7.96
C ALA A 157 2.74 -9.38 9.04
N LEU A 158 3.72 -9.02 9.87
CA LEU A 158 4.42 -9.96 10.76
C LEU A 158 3.93 -9.95 12.21
N THR A 159 2.67 -9.58 12.48
CA THR A 159 2.10 -9.80 13.81
C THR A 159 2.06 -11.28 14.16
N LEU A 160 2.10 -11.61 15.44
CA LEU A 160 2.07 -13.00 15.91
C LEU A 160 0.85 -13.76 15.34
N GLU A 161 -0.32 -13.13 15.39
CA GLU A 161 -1.56 -13.70 14.91
C GLU A 161 -1.55 -13.90 13.39
N CYS A 162 -1.02 -12.94 12.62
CA CYS A 162 -0.92 -13.04 11.17
C CYS A 162 0.03 -14.18 10.77
N ARG A 163 1.20 -14.26 11.40
CA ARG A 163 2.16 -15.36 11.17
C ARG A 163 1.55 -16.71 11.44
N LYS A 164 0.80 -16.85 12.55
CA LYS A 164 0.10 -18.09 12.88
C LYS A 164 -0.93 -18.45 11.82
N ARG A 165 -1.77 -17.48 11.40
CA ARG A 165 -2.77 -17.72 10.32
C ARG A 165 -2.11 -18.14 9.02
N MET A 166 -1.08 -17.41 8.56
CA MET A 166 -0.37 -17.73 7.32
C MET A 166 0.20 -19.15 7.34
N ALA A 167 0.87 -19.55 8.42
CA ALA A 167 1.42 -20.90 8.56
C ALA A 167 0.34 -21.97 8.57
N THR A 168 -0.75 -21.74 9.32
CA THR A 168 -1.89 -22.68 9.41
C THR A 168 -2.59 -22.82 8.06
N GLU A 169 -2.88 -21.72 7.38
CA GLU A 169 -3.58 -21.75 6.08
C GLU A 169 -2.71 -22.41 5.00
N ALA A 170 -1.41 -22.16 4.99
CA ALA A 170 -0.48 -22.78 4.06
C ALA A 170 -0.45 -24.32 4.28
N ALA A 171 -0.28 -24.76 5.52
CA ALA A 171 -0.30 -26.18 5.87
C ALA A 171 -1.64 -26.84 5.53
N GLN A 172 -2.77 -26.21 5.88
CA GLN A 172 -4.10 -26.72 5.59
C GLN A 172 -4.38 -26.81 4.08
N SER A 173 -3.89 -25.86 3.30
CA SER A 173 -4.02 -25.89 1.83
C SER A 173 -3.29 -27.09 1.23
N ILE A 174 -2.11 -27.42 1.72
CA ILE A 174 -1.37 -28.62 1.29
C ILE A 174 -2.12 -29.90 1.69
N VAL A 175 -2.57 -29.99 2.95
CA VAL A 175 -3.35 -31.15 3.43
C VAL A 175 -4.59 -31.34 2.60
N ASN A 176 -5.38 -30.30 2.36
CA ASN A 176 -6.59 -30.35 1.54
C ASN A 176 -6.30 -30.84 0.12
N TYR A 177 -5.24 -30.32 -0.50
CA TYR A 177 -4.84 -30.74 -1.84
C TYR A 177 -4.49 -32.25 -1.92
N LEU A 178 -3.83 -32.78 -0.90
CA LEU A 178 -3.37 -34.16 -0.86
C LEU A 178 -4.48 -35.16 -0.43
N THR A 179 -5.44 -34.72 0.39
CA THR A 179 -6.41 -35.63 1.04
C THR A 179 -7.85 -35.48 0.52
N ASP A 180 -8.29 -34.27 0.20
CA ASP A 180 -9.66 -34.00 -0.20
C ASP A 180 -9.76 -32.78 -1.12
N LYS A 181 -9.80 -33.03 -2.41
CA LYS A 181 -9.86 -31.98 -3.42
C LYS A 181 -11.10 -31.07 -3.31
N ASN A 182 -12.20 -31.53 -2.70
CA ASN A 182 -13.38 -30.70 -2.48
C ASN A 182 -13.19 -29.60 -1.45
N LYS A 183 -12.15 -29.70 -0.63
CA LYS A 183 -11.76 -28.68 0.37
C LYS A 183 -10.74 -27.67 -0.14
N ILE A 184 -10.36 -27.75 -1.42
CA ILE A 184 -9.41 -26.82 -2.00
C ILE A 184 -10.07 -25.45 -2.13
N ASN A 185 -9.44 -24.44 -1.55
CA ASN A 185 -9.80 -23.06 -1.83
C ASN A 185 -9.08 -22.59 -3.10
N PHE A 186 -9.78 -22.65 -4.23
CA PHE A 186 -9.24 -22.29 -5.54
C PHE A 186 -8.72 -20.84 -5.61
N SER A 187 -9.24 -19.91 -4.79
CA SER A 187 -8.75 -18.54 -4.74
C SER A 187 -7.29 -18.41 -4.22
N ASN A 188 -6.79 -19.46 -3.54
CA ASN A 188 -5.43 -19.52 -3.03
C ASN A 188 -4.46 -20.22 -3.98
N LEU A 189 -4.94 -20.79 -5.07
CA LEU A 189 -4.10 -21.44 -6.06
C LEU A 189 -3.63 -20.44 -7.11
N VAL A 190 -2.31 -20.34 -7.31
CA VAL A 190 -1.71 -19.43 -8.30
C VAL A 190 -1.49 -20.11 -9.66
N ASN A 191 -1.46 -21.45 -9.70
CA ASN A 191 -1.12 -22.26 -10.87
C ASN A 191 -2.25 -23.23 -11.28
N ILE A 192 -3.50 -22.80 -11.16
CA ILE A 192 -4.71 -23.61 -11.49
C ILE A 192 -4.62 -24.19 -12.90
N LYS A 193 -4.17 -23.40 -13.88
CA LYS A 193 -4.06 -23.82 -15.29
C LYS A 193 -3.03 -24.95 -15.48
N GLU A 194 -1.94 -24.92 -14.73
CA GLU A 194 -0.86 -25.91 -14.81
C GLU A 194 -1.25 -27.22 -14.14
N LEU A 195 -2.16 -27.17 -13.18
CA LEU A 195 -2.62 -28.33 -12.43
C LEU A 195 -3.78 -29.08 -13.12
N ASN A 196 -4.26 -28.61 -14.28
CA ASN A 196 -5.42 -29.18 -15.00
C ASN A 196 -6.65 -29.41 -14.11
N LEU A 197 -6.82 -28.58 -13.08
CA LEU A 197 -7.97 -28.66 -12.22
C LEU A 197 -9.17 -28.01 -12.94
N GLN A 198 -10.21 -28.80 -13.17
CA GLN A 198 -11.51 -28.26 -13.63
C GLN A 198 -12.14 -27.52 -12.46
N ILE A 199 -12.44 -26.24 -12.70
CA ILE A 199 -13.15 -25.36 -11.76
C ILE A 199 -14.65 -25.54 -11.99
#